data_321309c781142cee2b20a0c5f99dde00
#
_entry.id   321309c781142cee2b20a0c5f99dde00
#
_cell.length_a   1.000
_cell.length_b   1.000
_cell.length_c   1.000
_cell.angle_alpha   90.00
_cell.angle_beta   90.00
_cell.angle_gamma   90.00
#
_symmetry.space_group_name_H-M   'P 1'
#
loop_
_entity.id
_entity.type
_entity.pdbx_description
1 polymer ?
#
loop_
_entity_poly.entity_id
_entity_poly.type
_entity_poly.pdbx_seq_one_letter_code
_entity_poly.pdbx_strand_id
1 'polypeptide(L)'
;VVGDGSLMVNLQEISLINKYCEKLKLFIINNKGYAMVQQTEGEWLNNENYGTSIKDLSFPNFKLLSKANKLNYTSVKTTNDLKKINRILKSNNNEVCEIFISPKKMVIPQVKFGSPIEDAHPLLKKETLQENMLIKSIIRSD
;
A
#
# COMPACT_ATOMS: atom_id res chain seq x y z
N VAL A 1 3.70 6.92 5.34
CA VAL A 1 3.63 5.62 4.65
C VAL A 1 3.10 5.86 3.25
N VAL A 2 3.72 5.26 2.24
CA VAL A 2 3.37 5.45 0.83
C VAL A 2 3.57 4.13 0.07
N GLY A 3 2.76 3.86 -0.94
CA GLY A 3 3.01 2.76 -1.89
C GLY A 3 4.13 3.12 -2.88
N ASP A 4 4.79 2.10 -3.43
CA ASP A 4 5.83 2.28 -4.45
C ASP A 4 5.31 3.07 -5.67
N GLY A 5 4.11 2.75 -6.15
CA GLY A 5 3.47 3.47 -7.24
C GLY A 5 3.07 4.91 -6.88
N SER A 6 2.52 5.13 -5.68
CA SER A 6 2.14 6.48 -5.24
C SER A 6 3.37 7.38 -5.03
N LEU A 7 4.50 6.82 -4.60
CA LEU A 7 5.74 7.58 -4.46
C LEU A 7 6.25 8.10 -5.80
N MET A 8 6.00 7.38 -6.90
CA MET A 8 6.42 7.80 -8.24
C MET A 8 5.84 9.15 -8.67
N VAL A 9 4.65 9.51 -8.17
CA VAL A 9 3.99 10.77 -8.50
C VAL A 9 4.77 11.98 -7.96
N ASN A 10 5.45 11.82 -6.81
CA ASN A 10 6.18 12.88 -6.13
C ASN A 10 7.64 12.48 -5.84
N LEU A 11 8.24 11.69 -6.72
CA LEU A 11 9.58 11.14 -6.50
C LEU A 11 10.65 12.23 -6.32
N GLN A 12 10.50 13.37 -6.99
CA GLN A 12 11.39 14.52 -6.92
C GLN A 12 11.46 15.13 -5.51
N GLU A 13 10.39 15.00 -4.70
CA GLU A 13 10.32 15.56 -3.36
C GLU A 13 11.28 14.91 -2.37
N ILE A 14 11.78 13.69 -2.70
CA ILE A 14 12.77 13.00 -1.87
C ILE A 14 14.02 13.86 -1.66
N SER A 15 14.39 14.66 -2.66
CA SER A 15 15.57 15.56 -2.59
C SER A 15 15.43 16.65 -1.52
N LEU A 16 14.21 16.98 -1.11
CA LEU A 16 13.92 18.04 -0.14
C LEU A 16 13.93 17.54 1.31
N ILE A 17 13.88 16.22 1.51
CA ILE A 17 13.73 15.64 2.86
C ILE A 17 14.83 16.14 3.81
N ASN A 18 16.09 16.05 3.40
CA ASN A 18 17.19 16.47 4.28
C ASN A 18 17.29 17.98 4.50
N LYS A 19 16.64 18.76 3.63
CA LYS A 19 16.64 20.22 3.77
C LYS A 19 15.55 20.73 4.70
N TYR A 20 14.39 20.07 4.68
CA TYR A 20 13.19 20.57 5.36
C TYR A 20 12.64 19.67 6.44
N CYS A 21 13.13 18.43 6.54
CA CYS A 21 12.63 17.48 7.53
C CYS A 21 13.73 17.06 8.50
N GLU A 22 13.35 16.97 9.77
CA GLU A 22 14.15 16.34 10.82
C GLU A 22 13.44 15.07 11.29
N LYS A 23 14.19 13.96 11.39
CA LYS A 23 13.69 12.67 11.90
C LYS A 23 12.51 12.06 11.12
N LEU A 24 12.35 12.41 9.84
CA LEU A 24 11.31 11.82 8.99
C LEU A 24 11.52 10.31 8.85
N LYS A 25 10.43 9.55 8.90
CA LYS A 25 10.41 8.11 8.66
C LYS A 25 9.51 7.82 7.46
N LEU A 26 10.13 7.62 6.30
CA LEU A 26 9.41 7.29 5.06
C LEU A 26 9.32 5.77 4.92
N PHE A 27 8.12 5.22 5.07
CA PHE A 27 7.86 3.80 4.81
C PHE A 27 7.28 3.62 3.42
N ILE A 28 7.99 2.87 2.57
CA ILE A 28 7.59 2.53 1.20
C ILE A 28 7.07 1.10 1.19
N ILE A 29 5.78 0.92 0.92
CA ILE A 29 5.20 -0.41 0.71
C ILE A 29 5.43 -0.79 -0.74
N ASN A 30 6.35 -1.72 -0.98
CA ASN A 30 6.73 -2.16 -2.31
C ASN A 30 6.06 -3.49 -2.65
N ASN A 31 5.05 -3.44 -3.48
CA ASN A 31 4.36 -4.59 -4.08
C ASN A 31 4.63 -4.73 -5.57
N LYS A 32 5.51 -3.89 -6.13
CA LYS A 32 5.93 -3.86 -7.53
C LYS A 32 4.78 -3.61 -8.50
N GLY A 33 3.87 -2.69 -8.16
CA GLY A 33 2.76 -2.35 -9.03
C GLY A 33 1.68 -1.50 -8.36
N TYR A 34 0.64 -1.22 -9.11
CA TYR A 34 -0.54 -0.53 -8.60
C TYR A 34 -1.58 -1.53 -8.10
N ALA A 35 -1.27 -2.22 -6.98
CA ALA A 35 -2.05 -3.37 -6.50
C ALA A 35 -3.54 -3.08 -6.32
N MET A 36 -3.92 -1.89 -5.87
CA MET A 36 -5.34 -1.50 -5.75
C MET A 36 -6.02 -1.44 -7.12
N VAL A 37 -5.32 -0.91 -8.13
CA VAL A 37 -5.85 -0.86 -9.50
C VAL A 37 -5.93 -2.27 -10.08
N GLN A 38 -4.89 -3.09 -9.90
CA GLN A 38 -4.91 -4.50 -10.33
C GLN A 38 -6.05 -5.29 -9.70
N GLN A 39 -6.36 -5.05 -8.43
CA GLN A 39 -7.48 -5.68 -7.76
C GLN A 39 -8.81 -5.29 -8.41
N THR A 40 -8.99 -4.01 -8.73
CA THR A 40 -10.17 -3.50 -9.43
C THR A 40 -10.27 -4.06 -10.86
N GLU A 41 -9.16 -4.05 -11.61
CA GLU A 41 -9.09 -4.63 -12.95
C GLU A 41 -9.41 -6.12 -12.93
N GLY A 42 -8.90 -6.84 -11.93
CA GLY A 42 -9.17 -8.26 -11.75
C GLY A 42 -10.64 -8.59 -11.55
N GLU A 43 -11.40 -7.70 -10.90
CA GLU A 43 -12.82 -7.88 -10.66
C GLU A 43 -13.69 -7.48 -11.87
N TRP A 44 -13.23 -6.54 -12.70
CA TRP A 44 -14.04 -5.96 -13.79
C TRP A 44 -13.57 -6.34 -15.19
N LEU A 45 -12.26 -6.65 -15.34
CA LEU A 45 -11.61 -6.89 -16.63
C LEU A 45 -11.04 -8.30 -16.74
N ASN A 46 -11.67 -9.29 -16.09
CA ASN A 46 -11.26 -10.71 -16.16
C ASN A 46 -9.77 -10.95 -15.83
N ASN A 47 -9.23 -10.25 -14.85
CA ASN A 47 -7.82 -10.31 -14.45
C ASN A 47 -6.79 -9.84 -15.49
N GLU A 48 -7.18 -9.08 -16.46
CA GLU A 48 -6.26 -8.40 -17.36
C GLU A 48 -5.74 -7.13 -16.70
N ASN A 49 -4.42 -7.06 -16.49
CA ASN A 49 -3.77 -5.89 -15.87
C ASN A 49 -3.16 -5.03 -16.97
N TYR A 50 -3.76 -3.87 -17.23
CA TYR A 50 -3.30 -2.94 -18.25
C TYR A 50 -2.45 -1.82 -17.65
N GLY A 51 -1.11 -1.90 -17.85
CA GLY A 51 -0.18 -0.86 -17.42
C GLY A 51 -0.04 -0.72 -15.90
N THR A 52 -0.43 -1.73 -15.12
CA THR A 52 -0.49 -1.66 -13.65
C THR A 52 0.41 -2.68 -12.95
N SER A 53 0.92 -3.64 -13.69
CA SER A 53 1.78 -4.72 -13.19
C SER A 53 3.27 -4.41 -13.39
N ILE A 54 4.14 -5.18 -12.72
CA ILE A 54 5.60 -5.09 -12.90
C ILE A 54 6.05 -5.38 -14.35
N LYS A 55 5.22 -5.98 -15.16
CA LYS A 55 5.54 -6.23 -16.58
C LYS A 55 5.54 -4.93 -17.37
N ASP A 56 4.70 -3.99 -16.98
CA ASP A 56 4.44 -2.74 -17.69
C ASP A 56 5.08 -1.54 -17.00
N LEU A 57 5.30 -1.64 -15.67
CA LEU A 57 5.82 -0.56 -14.84
C LEU A 57 7.30 -0.76 -14.54
N SER A 58 8.01 0.35 -14.46
CA SER A 58 9.40 0.38 -13.99
C SER A 58 9.49 1.26 -12.76
N PHE A 59 10.07 0.73 -11.70
CA PHE A 59 10.31 1.45 -10.46
C PHE A 59 11.81 1.71 -10.26
N PRO A 60 12.20 2.84 -9.68
CA PRO A 60 13.59 3.10 -9.36
C PRO A 60 14.09 2.13 -8.28
N ASN A 61 15.39 1.99 -8.21
CA ASN A 61 16.00 1.35 -7.06
C ASN A 61 15.95 2.31 -5.87
N PHE A 62 14.97 2.14 -4.97
CA PHE A 62 14.77 3.03 -3.82
C PHE A 62 15.97 3.08 -2.87
N LYS A 63 16.77 2.02 -2.79
CA LYS A 63 18.03 2.01 -2.02
C LYS A 63 19.05 2.99 -2.62
N LEU A 64 19.25 2.95 -3.94
CA LEU A 64 20.18 3.86 -4.61
C LEU A 64 19.67 5.29 -4.57
N LEU A 65 18.37 5.48 -4.77
CA LEU A 65 17.72 6.78 -4.66
C LEU A 65 17.89 7.41 -3.27
N SER A 66 17.66 6.62 -2.22
CA SER A 66 17.87 7.06 -0.83
C SER A 66 19.33 7.45 -0.60
N LYS A 67 20.28 6.63 -1.07
CA LYS A 67 21.71 6.91 -0.94
C LYS A 67 22.12 8.18 -1.67
N ALA A 68 21.63 8.41 -2.89
CA ALA A 68 21.90 9.62 -3.67
C ALA A 68 21.44 10.90 -2.95
N ASN A 69 20.34 10.79 -2.17
CA ASN A 69 19.80 11.89 -1.37
C ASN A 69 20.31 11.89 0.09
N LYS A 70 21.37 11.14 0.40
CA LYS A 70 21.98 11.05 1.75
C LYS A 70 20.99 10.63 2.85
N LEU A 71 20.00 9.82 2.51
CA LEU A 71 19.02 9.26 3.43
C LEU A 71 19.47 7.88 3.88
N ASN A 72 19.26 7.54 5.13
CA ASN A 72 19.43 6.18 5.61
C ASN A 72 18.40 5.27 4.97
N TYR A 73 18.82 4.06 4.62
CA TYR A 73 17.94 3.09 3.98
C TYR A 73 17.97 1.75 4.71
N THR A 74 16.78 1.21 4.94
CA THR A 74 16.59 -0.15 5.49
C THR A 74 15.52 -0.87 4.67
N SER A 75 15.71 -2.17 4.45
CA SER A 75 14.68 -3.02 3.84
C SER A 75 14.13 -4.05 4.82
N VAL A 76 12.84 -4.30 4.70
CA VAL A 76 12.08 -5.34 5.40
C VAL A 76 11.53 -6.29 4.34
N LYS A 77 12.01 -7.54 4.34
CA LYS A 77 11.61 -8.56 3.37
C LYS A 77 10.92 -9.76 4.01
N THR A 78 11.17 -9.96 5.29
CA THR A 78 10.62 -11.09 6.06
C THR A 78 10.09 -10.61 7.41
N THR A 79 9.30 -11.43 8.08
CA THR A 79 8.81 -11.15 9.44
C THR A 79 9.96 -10.97 10.44
N ASN A 80 11.08 -11.67 10.25
CA ASN A 80 12.26 -11.49 11.10
C ASN A 80 12.89 -10.10 10.99
N ASP A 81 12.67 -9.40 9.88
CA ASP A 81 13.16 -8.04 9.67
C ASP A 81 12.33 -6.98 10.41
N LEU A 82 11.13 -7.31 10.90
CA LEU A 82 10.26 -6.36 11.61
C LEU A 82 10.92 -5.72 12.83
N LYS A 83 11.84 -6.43 13.49
CA LYS A 83 12.67 -5.88 14.58
C LYS A 83 13.46 -4.63 14.18
N LYS A 84 13.78 -4.45 12.89
CA LYS A 84 14.47 -3.28 12.36
C LYS A 84 13.61 -2.00 12.47
N ILE A 85 12.28 -2.14 12.43
CA ILE A 85 11.34 -1.01 12.50
C ILE A 85 11.49 -0.24 13.80
N ASN A 86 11.62 -0.93 14.94
CA ASN A 86 11.81 -0.26 16.22
C ASN A 86 13.09 0.61 16.26
N ARG A 87 14.17 0.16 15.60
CA ARG A 87 15.40 0.95 15.47
C ARG A 87 15.16 2.19 14.60
N ILE A 88 14.45 2.02 13.47
CA ILE A 88 14.11 3.13 12.56
C ILE A 88 13.28 4.19 13.29
N LEU A 89 12.25 3.78 14.01
CA LEU A 89 11.35 4.69 14.74
C LEU A 89 12.08 5.50 15.82
N LYS A 90 13.11 4.89 16.45
CA LYS A 90 13.93 5.53 17.49
C LYS A 90 15.10 6.35 16.92
N SER A 91 15.39 6.26 15.62
CA SER A 91 16.49 6.99 14.99
C SER A 91 16.25 8.51 15.02
N ASN A 92 17.32 9.28 15.23
CA ASN A 92 17.28 10.75 15.11
C ASN A 92 17.54 11.25 13.68
N ASN A 93 17.69 10.34 12.71
CA ASN A 93 17.96 10.67 11.32
C ASN A 93 16.71 10.52 10.46
N ASN A 94 16.75 11.09 9.25
CA ASN A 94 15.79 10.79 8.20
C ASN A 94 16.03 9.36 7.69
N GLU A 95 14.99 8.53 7.72
CA GLU A 95 15.06 7.11 7.40
C GLU A 95 14.07 6.76 6.28
N VAL A 96 14.53 5.97 5.33
CA VAL A 96 13.69 5.31 4.34
C VAL A 96 13.64 3.82 4.63
N CYS A 97 12.45 3.30 4.81
CA CYS A 97 12.20 1.89 5.07
C CYS A 97 11.35 1.30 3.95
N GLU A 98 11.96 0.45 3.13
CA GLU A 98 11.26 -0.25 2.06
C GLU A 98 10.77 -1.61 2.55
N ILE A 99 9.45 -1.79 2.56
CA ILE A 99 8.77 -3.01 3.01
C ILE A 99 8.27 -3.75 1.78
N PHE A 100 8.86 -4.92 1.52
CA PHE A 100 8.45 -5.77 0.41
C PHE A 100 7.26 -6.62 0.81
N ILE A 101 6.19 -6.53 0.02
CA ILE A 101 5.02 -7.39 0.16
C ILE A 101 4.74 -8.11 -1.15
N SER A 102 3.97 -9.19 -1.08
CA SER A 102 3.58 -9.92 -2.28
C SER A 102 2.72 -9.05 -3.19
N PRO A 103 2.99 -9.01 -4.51
CA PRO A 103 2.12 -8.33 -5.48
C PRO A 103 0.73 -8.94 -5.59
N LYS A 104 0.55 -10.18 -5.09
CA LYS A 104 -0.75 -10.87 -5.05
C LYS A 104 -1.57 -10.57 -3.78
N LYS A 105 -1.08 -9.72 -2.88
CA LYS A 105 -1.83 -9.33 -1.69
C LYS A 105 -2.94 -8.36 -2.07
N MET A 106 -4.16 -8.75 -1.74
CA MET A 106 -5.36 -7.94 -1.93
C MET A 106 -5.76 -7.26 -0.62
N VAL A 107 -6.48 -6.15 -0.73
CA VAL A 107 -7.12 -5.49 0.41
C VAL A 107 -8.43 -6.21 0.71
N ILE A 108 -8.55 -6.75 1.91
CA ILE A 108 -9.73 -7.49 2.37
C ILE A 108 -10.06 -6.98 3.78
N PRO A 109 -11.33 -6.66 4.09
CA PRO A 109 -12.51 -6.72 3.22
C PRO A 109 -12.56 -5.60 2.18
N GLN A 110 -13.28 -5.84 1.09
CA GLN A 110 -13.46 -4.89 -0.02
C GLN A 110 -14.92 -4.84 -0.45
N VAL A 111 -15.44 -3.64 -0.70
CA VAL A 111 -16.75 -3.45 -1.29
C VAL A 111 -16.67 -3.74 -2.79
N LYS A 112 -17.52 -4.61 -3.29
CA LYS A 112 -17.63 -4.86 -4.73
C LYS A 112 -18.45 -3.76 -5.40
N PHE A 113 -18.12 -3.48 -6.67
CA PHE A 113 -18.89 -2.51 -7.44
C PHE A 113 -20.38 -2.91 -7.51
N GLY A 114 -21.25 -1.92 -7.29
CA GLY A 114 -22.70 -2.15 -7.24
C GLY A 114 -23.22 -2.71 -5.91
N SER A 115 -22.34 -3.01 -4.95
CA SER A 115 -22.74 -3.43 -3.60
C SER A 115 -22.85 -2.24 -2.65
N PRO A 116 -23.73 -2.31 -1.63
CA PRO A 116 -23.78 -1.33 -0.56
C PRO A 116 -22.41 -1.19 0.13
N ILE A 117 -22.06 0.03 0.53
CA ILE A 117 -20.75 0.32 1.13
C ILE A 117 -20.53 -0.40 2.46
N GLU A 118 -21.60 -0.68 3.19
CA GLU A 118 -21.60 -1.42 4.46
C GLU A 118 -21.40 -2.92 4.29
N ASP A 119 -21.49 -3.43 3.06
CA ASP A 119 -21.50 -4.86 2.78
C ASP A 119 -20.23 -5.32 2.02
N ALA A 120 -19.10 -5.20 2.71
CA ALA A 120 -17.81 -5.56 2.18
C ALA A 120 -17.62 -7.09 2.06
N HIS A 121 -16.91 -7.51 1.02
CA HIS A 121 -16.56 -8.91 0.78
C HIS A 121 -15.24 -9.32 1.48
N PRO A 122 -15.17 -10.51 2.11
CA PRO A 122 -16.19 -11.56 2.23
C PRO A 122 -17.39 -11.10 3.06
N LEU A 123 -18.59 -11.44 2.53
CA LEU A 123 -19.85 -10.96 3.08
C LEU A 123 -20.10 -11.48 4.51
N LEU A 124 -20.59 -10.63 5.38
CA LEU A 124 -21.12 -11.02 6.67
C LEU A 124 -22.47 -11.77 6.50
N LYS A 125 -22.82 -12.54 7.49
CA LYS A 125 -24.21 -13.06 7.58
C LYS A 125 -25.17 -11.87 7.70
N LYS A 126 -26.36 -11.97 7.05
CA LYS A 126 -27.36 -10.88 7.03
C LYS A 126 -27.72 -10.41 8.44
N GLU A 127 -27.89 -11.33 9.36
CA GLU A 127 -28.20 -11.05 10.77
C GLU A 127 -27.08 -10.25 11.45
N THR A 128 -25.83 -10.70 11.28
CA THR A 128 -24.67 -10.01 11.87
C THR A 128 -24.47 -8.60 11.29
N LEU A 129 -24.72 -8.43 9.97
CA LEU A 129 -24.67 -7.11 9.37
C LEU A 129 -25.74 -6.19 9.98
N GLN A 130 -26.98 -6.65 10.09
CA GLN A 130 -28.08 -5.89 10.67
C GLN A 130 -27.85 -5.50 12.13
N GLU A 131 -27.31 -6.40 12.95
CA GLU A 131 -26.96 -6.15 14.35
C GLU A 131 -25.89 -5.06 14.51
N ASN A 132 -24.97 -4.94 13.55
CA ASN A 132 -23.91 -3.94 13.59
C ASN A 132 -24.31 -2.59 13.00
N MET A 133 -25.43 -2.50 12.28
CA MET A 133 -25.88 -1.27 11.64
C MET A 133 -26.66 -0.37 12.61
N LEU A 134 -26.26 0.92 12.66
CA LEU A 134 -27.02 1.97 13.36
C LEU A 134 -28.24 2.44 12.60
N ILE A 135 -28.23 2.27 11.29
CA ILE A 135 -29.32 2.60 10.37
C ILE A 135 -29.69 1.35 9.57
N LYS A 136 -30.88 1.34 8.99
CA LYS A 136 -31.33 0.20 8.17
C LYS A 136 -30.39 0.03 6.98
N SER A 137 -29.79 -1.19 6.86
CA SER A 137 -28.95 -1.53 5.73
C SER A 137 -29.73 -1.58 4.41
N ILE A 138 -29.05 -1.31 3.31
CA ILE A 138 -29.61 -1.54 1.98
C ILE A 138 -29.66 -3.06 1.76
N ILE A 139 -30.85 -3.55 1.40
CA ILE A 139 -31.03 -4.98 1.15
C ILE A 139 -30.32 -5.35 -0.15
N ARG A 140 -29.49 -6.40 -0.11
CA ARG A 140 -28.91 -6.96 -1.33
C ARG A 140 -30.04 -7.41 -2.26
N SER A 141 -29.99 -7.04 -3.50
CA SER A 141 -30.68 -7.76 -4.56
C SER A 141 -29.99 -9.13 -4.68
N ASP A 142 -30.70 -10.20 -4.42
CA ASP A 142 -30.23 -11.58 -4.58
C ASP A 142 -29.84 -11.86 -6.03
#